data_a1c77f316ad74f525b36e5e9ab2c25d0
#
_entry.id   a1c77f316ad74f525b36e5e9ab2c25d0
#
_cell.length_a   1.000
_cell.length_b   1.000
_cell.length_c   1.000
_cell.angle_alpha   90.00
_cell.angle_beta   90.00
_cell.angle_gamma   90.00
#
_symmetry.space_group_name_H-M   'P 1'
#
loop_
_entity.id
_entity.type
_entity.pdbx_description
1 polymer ?
#
loop_
_entity_poly.entity_id
_entity_poly.type
_entity_poly.pdbx_seq_one_letter_code
_entity_poly.pdbx_strand_id
1 'polypeptide(L)'
;AGMATIVYEGLPTYPDCGVWWKIVEKYQVNRMFSAPTAIRVLKKFPTAQIRNHDLSSLEALYLAGEPLDEPTASWVTETLGVPVIDNYWQTESGWPIMALARALDDRPSRLGSPGVPMYGYNVQLLNEVTGDPCGINEKGMLVIEGPLPPGCIQTIWGDDARFVKTYWSLFNRQVYATFDWGIRDAEGYYFILGRTDDVINIAGHRLGTREIEESISGYPNVAEVAVVGIKDALKGQVAVAFVIPKQSDTLADREAARDEEKAIMALVDNQIGHFGRPAHVWFVSQLPKTRSGKMLRRTIQAICEGRDPGDLTTIDDPASLQQIRQAIEE
;
A
#
# COMPACT_ATOMS: atom_id res chain seq x y z
N ALA A 1 11.57 18.59 -19.78
CA ALA A 1 11.50 19.69 -18.79
C ALA A 1 12.87 20.34 -18.52
N GLY A 2 13.97 19.78 -19.06
CA GLY A 2 15.33 20.32 -18.86
C GLY A 2 15.93 20.07 -17.46
N MET A 3 15.37 19.15 -16.70
CA MET A 3 15.88 18.75 -15.39
C MET A 3 16.85 17.58 -15.53
N ALA A 4 17.94 17.60 -14.75
CA ALA A 4 18.78 16.42 -14.56
C ALA A 4 18.08 15.41 -13.66
N THR A 5 18.15 14.13 -14.02
CA THR A 5 17.59 13.03 -13.20
C THR A 5 18.69 12.06 -12.85
N ILE A 6 18.77 11.71 -11.56
CA ILE A 6 19.67 10.68 -11.04
C ILE A 6 18.81 9.46 -10.74
N VAL A 7 19.18 8.31 -11.34
CA VAL A 7 18.55 7.03 -11.07
C VAL A 7 19.52 6.20 -10.25
N TYR A 8 19.06 5.74 -9.08
CA TYR A 8 19.82 4.85 -8.20
C TYR A 8 19.24 3.43 -8.29
N GLU A 9 20.02 2.52 -8.84
CA GLU A 9 19.65 1.11 -9.05
C GLU A 9 20.19 0.23 -7.90
N GLY A 10 19.91 0.58 -6.67
CA GLY A 10 20.39 -0.14 -5.51
C GLY A 10 19.37 -0.24 -4.39
N LEU A 11 19.63 -1.13 -3.44
CA LEU A 11 18.84 -1.18 -2.22
C LEU A 11 19.08 0.08 -1.39
N PRO A 12 18.07 0.59 -0.66
CA PRO A 12 18.20 1.78 0.18
C PRO A 12 19.24 1.60 1.31
N THR A 13 19.67 0.36 1.56
CA THR A 13 20.61 0.00 2.61
C THR A 13 21.98 -0.45 2.08
N TYR A 14 22.22 -0.40 0.77
CA TYR A 14 23.51 -0.82 0.18
C TYR A 14 24.21 0.36 -0.50
N PRO A 15 25.52 0.57 -0.27
CA PRO A 15 26.42 -0.17 0.63
C PRO A 15 26.16 0.11 2.13
N ASP A 16 25.45 1.16 2.45
CA ASP A 16 25.02 1.55 3.80
C ASP A 16 23.71 2.36 3.75
N CYS A 17 23.04 2.53 4.90
CA CYS A 17 21.77 3.24 4.99
C CYS A 17 21.88 4.76 4.74
N GLY A 18 23.08 5.29 4.59
CA GLY A 18 23.35 6.69 4.26
C GLY A 18 23.45 6.95 2.76
N VAL A 19 23.41 5.91 1.91
CA VAL A 19 23.68 6.03 0.46
C VAL A 19 22.80 7.07 -0.24
N TRP A 20 21.51 7.10 0.05
CA TRP A 20 20.60 8.07 -0.55
C TRP A 20 20.94 9.51 -0.15
N TRP A 21 21.28 9.71 1.11
CA TRP A 21 21.61 11.02 1.67
C TRP A 21 22.95 11.53 1.14
N LYS A 22 23.93 10.64 0.92
CA LYS A 22 25.16 10.95 0.20
C LYS A 22 24.91 11.40 -1.24
N ILE A 23 23.92 10.79 -1.90
CA ILE A 23 23.51 11.18 -3.27
C ILE A 23 22.89 12.56 -3.24
N VAL A 24 21.97 12.83 -2.29
CA VAL A 24 21.35 14.15 -2.12
C VAL A 24 22.42 15.22 -1.90
N GLU A 25 23.32 15.02 -0.95
CA GLU A 25 24.43 15.92 -0.66
C GLU A 25 25.35 16.15 -1.85
N LYS A 26 25.82 15.05 -2.46
CA LYS A 26 26.80 15.09 -3.56
C LYS A 26 26.30 15.82 -4.79
N TYR A 27 25.04 15.59 -5.14
CA TYR A 27 24.45 16.08 -6.38
C TYR A 27 23.45 17.22 -6.18
N GLN A 28 23.31 17.69 -4.94
CA GLN A 28 22.40 18.77 -4.56
C GLN A 28 20.97 18.53 -5.06
N VAL A 29 20.46 17.33 -4.74
CA VAL A 29 19.15 16.87 -5.19
C VAL A 29 18.04 17.72 -4.57
N ASN A 30 17.17 18.29 -5.41
CA ASN A 30 16.05 19.14 -4.95
C ASN A 30 14.77 18.32 -4.72
N ARG A 31 14.55 17.28 -5.49
CA ARG A 31 13.35 16.44 -5.42
C ARG A 31 13.76 14.98 -5.39
N MET A 32 13.22 14.25 -4.45
CA MET A 32 13.44 12.82 -4.31
C MET A 32 12.12 12.08 -4.53
N PHE A 33 12.17 10.94 -5.23
CA PHE A 33 11.01 10.07 -5.44
C PHE A 33 11.35 8.64 -5.01
N SER A 34 10.48 8.03 -4.21
CA SER A 34 10.67 6.67 -3.70
C SER A 34 9.34 6.00 -3.36
N ALA A 35 9.40 4.87 -2.63
CA ALA A 35 8.25 4.14 -2.15
C ALA A 35 8.20 4.11 -0.60
N PRO A 36 7.00 4.06 0.01
CA PRO A 36 6.83 3.92 1.46
C PRO A 36 7.59 2.75 2.07
N THR A 37 7.62 1.58 1.41
CA THR A 37 8.39 0.41 1.86
C THR A 37 9.87 0.73 2.08
N ALA A 38 10.50 1.47 1.18
CA ALA A 38 11.91 1.83 1.30
C ALA A 38 12.13 2.76 2.52
N ILE A 39 11.22 3.68 2.77
CA ILE A 39 11.24 4.55 3.96
C ILE A 39 11.05 3.73 5.25
N ARG A 40 10.12 2.76 5.26
CA ARG A 40 9.94 1.85 6.41
C ARG A 40 11.20 1.03 6.71
N VAL A 41 11.94 0.61 5.68
CA VAL A 41 13.23 -0.05 5.86
C VAL A 41 14.23 0.90 6.51
N LEU A 42 14.38 2.12 5.99
CA LEU A 42 15.31 3.12 6.53
C LEU A 42 14.94 3.55 7.96
N LYS A 43 13.66 3.59 8.31
CA LYS A 43 13.19 3.89 9.66
C LYS A 43 13.71 2.92 10.73
N LYS A 44 14.13 1.71 10.36
CA LYS A 44 14.71 0.71 11.29
C LYS A 44 16.14 1.06 11.70
N PHE A 45 16.79 2.02 11.04
CA PHE A 45 18.17 2.42 11.28
C PHE A 45 18.27 3.74 12.04
N PRO A 46 19.40 4.02 12.71
CA PRO A 46 19.59 5.27 13.43
C PRO A 46 19.46 6.50 12.50
N THR A 47 18.70 7.49 12.92
CA THR A 47 18.51 8.76 12.17
C THR A 47 19.81 9.55 11.96
N ALA A 48 20.87 9.25 12.70
CA ALA A 48 22.19 9.79 12.47
C ALA A 48 22.69 9.53 11.04
N GLN A 49 22.34 8.40 10.45
CA GLN A 49 22.69 8.08 9.05
C GLN A 49 22.12 9.09 8.05
N ILE A 50 21.01 9.73 8.40
CA ILE A 50 20.39 10.81 7.62
C ILE A 50 21.02 12.15 7.96
N ARG A 51 21.10 12.48 9.26
CA ARG A 51 21.52 13.78 9.77
C ARG A 51 23.01 14.09 9.56
N ASN A 52 23.83 13.09 9.27
CA ASN A 52 25.26 13.28 8.99
C ASN A 52 25.54 13.84 7.59
N HIS A 53 24.48 14.08 6.79
CA HIS A 53 24.56 14.59 5.43
C HIS A 53 23.94 15.96 5.28
N ASP A 54 24.47 16.78 4.38
CA ASP A 54 23.86 18.05 4.02
C ASP A 54 22.66 17.82 3.07
N LEU A 55 21.47 18.01 3.61
CA LEU A 55 20.21 17.86 2.88
C LEU A 55 19.56 19.21 2.57
N SER A 56 20.29 20.32 2.70
CA SER A 56 19.76 21.68 2.51
C SER A 56 19.22 21.94 1.10
N SER A 57 19.68 21.18 0.12
CA SER A 57 19.18 21.24 -1.27
C SER A 57 17.82 20.54 -1.46
N LEU A 58 17.47 19.60 -0.56
CA LEU A 58 16.23 18.81 -0.71
C LEU A 58 15.02 19.66 -0.34
N GLU A 59 14.08 19.78 -1.26
CA GLU A 59 12.88 20.61 -1.09
C GLU A 59 11.61 19.79 -0.91
N ALA A 60 11.58 18.52 -1.39
CA ALA A 60 10.45 17.62 -1.20
C ALA A 60 10.83 16.14 -1.43
N LEU A 61 10.15 15.26 -0.70
CA LEU A 61 10.14 13.82 -0.93
C LEU A 61 8.77 13.40 -1.46
N TYR A 62 8.75 12.75 -2.61
CA TYR A 62 7.56 12.16 -3.21
C TYR A 62 7.55 10.66 -2.96
N LEU A 63 6.42 10.13 -2.52
CA LEU A 63 6.24 8.70 -2.26
C LEU A 63 5.04 8.16 -3.04
N ALA A 64 5.18 6.96 -3.61
CA ALA A 64 4.11 6.28 -4.34
C ALA A 64 4.31 4.77 -4.39
N GLY A 65 3.32 4.06 -4.94
CA GLY A 65 3.36 2.62 -5.19
C GLY A 65 2.57 1.80 -4.18
N GLU A 66 2.45 2.30 -2.98
CA GLU A 66 1.60 1.75 -1.92
C GLU A 66 1.14 2.89 -1.00
N PRO A 67 0.09 2.69 -0.21
CA PRO A 67 -0.36 3.73 0.71
C PRO A 67 0.69 4.05 1.77
N LEU A 68 0.88 5.33 2.01
CA LEU A 68 1.76 5.84 3.06
C LEU A 68 1.01 5.85 4.38
N ASP A 69 1.47 5.06 5.33
CA ASP A 69 0.90 5.05 6.69
C ASP A 69 1.31 6.30 7.49
N GLU A 70 0.41 6.74 8.36
CA GLU A 70 0.61 7.96 9.15
C GLU A 70 1.88 7.95 10.03
N PRO A 71 2.22 6.86 10.75
CA PRO A 71 3.46 6.80 11.53
C PRO A 71 4.73 6.91 10.69
N THR A 72 4.74 6.42 9.46
CA THR A 72 5.88 6.55 8.54
C THR A 72 5.94 7.95 7.96
N ALA A 73 4.80 8.53 7.60
CA ALA A 73 4.72 9.90 7.09
C ALA A 73 5.21 10.92 8.13
N SER A 74 4.75 10.82 9.37
CA SER A 74 5.19 11.70 10.47
C SER A 74 6.69 11.57 10.70
N TRP A 75 7.19 10.34 10.84
CA TRP A 75 8.61 10.10 11.10
C TRP A 75 9.51 10.70 10.00
N VAL A 76 9.20 10.49 8.73
CA VAL A 76 10.05 10.96 7.64
C VAL A 76 9.97 12.48 7.48
N THR A 77 8.79 13.07 7.69
CA THR A 77 8.60 14.53 7.67
C THR A 77 9.44 15.21 8.77
N GLU A 78 9.37 14.68 9.99
CA GLU A 78 10.16 15.20 11.13
C GLU A 78 11.67 15.00 10.94
N THR A 79 12.06 13.88 10.33
CA THR A 79 13.47 13.52 10.14
C THR A 79 14.13 14.36 9.06
N LEU A 80 13.45 14.60 7.94
CA LEU A 80 13.98 15.34 6.80
C LEU A 80 13.72 16.85 6.88
N GLY A 81 12.68 17.28 7.60
CA GLY A 81 12.29 18.68 7.67
C GLY A 81 11.74 19.25 6.36
N VAL A 82 11.37 18.40 5.40
CA VAL A 82 10.80 18.80 4.10
C VAL A 82 9.41 18.20 3.90
N PRO A 83 8.57 18.79 3.03
CA PRO A 83 7.28 18.21 2.69
C PRO A 83 7.41 16.81 2.14
N VAL A 84 6.59 15.88 2.67
CA VAL A 84 6.38 14.56 2.11
C VAL A 84 5.07 14.58 1.33
N ILE A 85 5.14 14.22 0.06
CA ILE A 85 4.03 14.29 -0.87
C ILE A 85 3.69 12.86 -1.29
N ASP A 86 2.58 12.36 -0.77
CA ASP A 86 2.01 11.09 -1.21
C ASP A 86 1.42 11.26 -2.61
N ASN A 87 1.49 10.19 -3.40
CA ASN A 87 0.97 10.15 -4.76
C ASN A 87 0.19 8.87 -4.98
N TYR A 88 -0.99 8.99 -5.55
CA TYR A 88 -1.75 7.84 -6.02
C TYR A 88 -1.71 7.77 -7.53
N TRP A 89 -1.26 6.64 -8.05
CA TRP A 89 -1.24 6.32 -9.47
C TRP A 89 -1.26 4.82 -9.70
N GLN A 90 -1.45 4.44 -10.95
CA GLN A 90 -1.39 3.07 -11.41
C GLN A 90 -0.45 3.00 -12.62
N THR A 91 0.08 1.81 -12.93
CA THR A 91 0.86 1.59 -14.15
C THR A 91 0.08 2.05 -15.37
N GLU A 92 -1.22 1.82 -15.37
CA GLU A 92 -2.16 2.17 -16.40
C GLU A 92 -2.34 3.68 -16.58
N SER A 93 -2.14 4.49 -15.55
CA SER A 93 -2.24 5.95 -15.65
C SER A 93 -0.98 6.63 -16.13
N GLY A 94 0.18 5.98 -15.97
CA GLY A 94 1.49 6.47 -16.42
C GLY A 94 2.05 7.65 -15.61
N TRP A 95 1.22 8.32 -14.79
CA TRP A 95 1.58 9.43 -13.92
C TRP A 95 0.52 9.60 -12.81
N PRO A 96 0.75 10.46 -11.80
CA PRO A 96 -0.18 10.60 -10.69
C PRO A 96 -1.60 10.97 -11.09
N ILE A 97 -2.57 10.17 -10.63
CA ILE A 97 -4.00 10.47 -10.69
C ILE A 97 -4.34 11.50 -9.61
N MET A 98 -3.73 11.35 -8.44
CA MET A 98 -3.86 12.27 -7.31
C MET A 98 -2.50 12.61 -6.73
N ALA A 99 -2.29 13.87 -6.45
CA ALA A 99 -1.15 14.41 -5.70
C ALA A 99 -1.45 15.86 -5.32
N LEU A 100 -0.58 16.45 -4.51
CA LEU A 100 -0.55 17.91 -4.31
C LEU A 100 0.45 18.54 -5.28
N ALA A 101 -0.04 19.32 -6.22
CA ALA A 101 0.78 20.05 -7.19
C ALA A 101 1.38 21.31 -6.55
N ARG A 102 2.42 21.15 -5.72
CA ARG A 102 3.00 22.18 -4.87
C ARG A 102 3.36 23.52 -5.55
N ALA A 103 3.65 23.50 -6.83
CA ALA A 103 3.92 24.72 -7.59
C ALA A 103 2.65 25.49 -7.97
N LEU A 104 1.48 24.87 -7.83
CA LEU A 104 0.19 25.41 -8.32
C LEU A 104 -0.89 25.42 -7.23
N ASP A 105 -0.66 24.71 -6.12
CA ASP A 105 -1.65 24.53 -5.06
C ASP A 105 -0.95 24.62 -3.68
N ASP A 106 -1.36 25.59 -2.87
CA ASP A 106 -0.84 25.85 -1.52
C ASP A 106 -1.56 24.99 -0.44
N ARG A 107 -2.40 24.05 -0.83
CA ARG A 107 -3.10 23.17 0.12
C ARG A 107 -2.10 22.45 1.02
N PRO A 108 -2.35 22.34 2.33
CA PRO A 108 -1.50 21.59 3.24
C PRO A 108 -1.53 20.09 2.90
N SER A 109 -0.43 19.38 3.13
CA SER A 109 -0.43 17.91 3.09
C SER A 109 -1.28 17.36 4.21
N ARG A 110 -2.00 16.27 3.94
CA ARG A 110 -2.73 15.49 4.94
C ARG A 110 -2.15 14.09 5.02
N LEU A 111 -1.88 13.64 6.24
CA LEU A 111 -1.37 12.29 6.48
C LEU A 111 -2.38 11.25 5.98
N GLY A 112 -1.90 10.24 5.28
CA GLY A 112 -2.72 9.17 4.71
C GLY A 112 -3.50 9.54 3.45
N SER A 113 -3.37 10.78 2.95
CA SER A 113 -4.04 11.23 1.73
C SER A 113 -3.03 11.56 0.62
N PRO A 114 -3.20 11.04 -0.60
CA PRO A 114 -2.44 11.50 -1.77
C PRO A 114 -2.86 12.90 -2.25
N GLY A 115 -3.83 13.53 -1.59
CA GLY A 115 -4.29 14.87 -1.93
C GLY A 115 -5.55 14.89 -2.79
N VAL A 116 -5.50 15.57 -3.92
CA VAL A 116 -6.62 15.83 -4.81
C VAL A 116 -6.31 15.37 -6.23
N PRO A 117 -7.34 15.22 -7.10
CA PRO A 117 -7.13 14.87 -8.50
C PRO A 117 -6.17 15.84 -9.21
N MET A 118 -5.21 15.27 -9.91
CA MET A 118 -4.31 16.03 -10.77
C MET A 118 -5.04 16.55 -12.01
N TYR A 119 -4.50 17.59 -12.59
CA TYR A 119 -5.08 18.22 -13.77
C TYR A 119 -5.28 17.22 -14.93
N GLY A 120 -6.49 17.26 -15.50
CA GLY A 120 -6.90 16.36 -16.58
C GLY A 120 -7.62 15.09 -16.10
N TYR A 121 -7.62 14.77 -14.81
CA TYR A 121 -8.40 13.67 -14.26
C TYR A 121 -9.71 14.15 -13.65
N ASN A 122 -10.84 13.61 -14.12
CA ASN A 122 -12.15 13.77 -13.49
C ASN A 122 -12.43 12.54 -12.62
N VAL A 123 -11.94 12.58 -11.38
CA VAL A 123 -12.06 11.47 -10.43
C VAL A 123 -13.38 11.54 -9.68
N GLN A 124 -14.07 10.42 -9.59
CA GLN A 124 -15.31 10.26 -8.83
C GLN A 124 -15.25 9.00 -7.95
N LEU A 125 -16.09 8.98 -6.93
CA LEU A 125 -16.38 7.82 -6.10
C LEU A 125 -17.79 7.37 -6.40
N LEU A 126 -17.96 6.12 -6.82
CA LEU A 126 -19.26 5.55 -7.14
C LEU A 126 -19.60 4.39 -6.20
N ASN A 127 -20.87 4.32 -5.82
CA ASN A 127 -21.39 3.15 -5.15
C ASN A 127 -21.26 1.93 -6.08
N GLU A 128 -20.66 0.86 -5.59
CA GLU A 128 -20.35 -0.31 -6.42
C GLU A 128 -21.57 -1.07 -6.96
N VAL A 129 -22.73 -0.94 -6.27
CA VAL A 129 -23.97 -1.65 -6.61
C VAL A 129 -24.84 -0.81 -7.54
N THR A 130 -25.05 0.47 -7.16
CA THR A 130 -25.97 1.35 -7.91
C THR A 130 -25.28 2.15 -9.00
N GLY A 131 -23.96 2.38 -8.90
CA GLY A 131 -23.22 3.28 -9.79
C GLY A 131 -23.48 4.77 -9.53
N ASP A 132 -24.21 5.11 -8.48
CA ASP A 132 -24.47 6.50 -8.10
C ASP A 132 -23.23 7.14 -7.44
N PRO A 133 -23.06 8.47 -7.58
CA PRO A 133 -22.00 9.18 -6.89
C PRO A 133 -22.13 9.08 -5.37
N CYS A 134 -21.02 8.78 -4.69
CA CYS A 134 -20.93 8.76 -3.23
C CYS A 134 -20.86 10.18 -2.66
N GLY A 135 -21.40 10.34 -1.46
CA GLY A 135 -21.33 11.57 -0.67
C GLY A 135 -19.96 11.81 -0.02
N ILE A 136 -19.91 12.87 0.82
CA ILE A 136 -18.73 13.20 1.63
C ILE A 136 -18.56 12.10 2.70
N ASN A 137 -17.30 11.62 2.88
CA ASN A 137 -16.94 10.56 3.80
C ASN A 137 -17.66 9.22 3.55
N GLU A 138 -18.26 9.05 2.38
CA GLU A 138 -18.85 7.80 1.94
C GLU A 138 -17.83 7.00 1.13
N LYS A 139 -17.69 5.71 1.46
CA LYS A 139 -16.81 4.77 0.75
C LYS A 139 -17.41 4.46 -0.61
N GLY A 140 -16.60 4.63 -1.66
CA GLY A 140 -16.98 4.30 -3.03
C GLY A 140 -15.83 3.71 -3.82
N MET A 141 -16.16 3.11 -4.97
CA MET A 141 -15.17 2.71 -5.95
C MET A 141 -14.64 3.95 -6.66
N LEU A 142 -13.32 4.08 -6.69
CA LEU A 142 -12.66 5.16 -7.37
C LEU A 142 -12.67 4.91 -8.87
N VAL A 143 -13.22 5.85 -9.60
CA VAL A 143 -13.31 5.82 -11.06
C VAL A 143 -12.85 7.14 -11.67
N ILE A 144 -12.48 7.11 -12.94
CA ILE A 144 -12.12 8.30 -13.70
C ILE A 144 -13.10 8.44 -14.84
N GLU A 145 -13.83 9.55 -14.88
CA GLU A 145 -14.71 9.85 -16.00
C GLU A 145 -13.90 10.21 -17.25
N GLY A 146 -14.23 9.56 -18.36
CA GLY A 146 -13.49 9.74 -19.61
C GLY A 146 -13.70 11.12 -20.28
N PRO A 147 -12.78 11.53 -21.16
CA PRO A 147 -11.61 10.80 -21.63
C PRO A 147 -10.46 10.80 -20.61
N LEU A 148 -9.64 9.75 -20.62
CA LEU A 148 -8.40 9.73 -19.84
C LEU A 148 -7.38 10.73 -20.40
N PRO A 149 -6.52 11.32 -19.55
CA PRO A 149 -5.42 12.15 -20.01
C PRO A 149 -4.46 11.42 -20.97
N PRO A 150 -3.77 12.15 -21.86
CA PRO A 150 -2.70 11.56 -22.66
C PRO A 150 -1.63 10.91 -21.79
N GLY A 151 -1.12 9.75 -22.22
CA GLY A 151 -0.14 8.95 -21.47
C GLY A 151 -0.74 7.82 -20.64
N CYS A 152 -2.06 7.82 -20.42
CA CYS A 152 -2.74 6.67 -19.84
C CYS A 152 -2.80 5.50 -20.82
N ILE A 153 -3.08 4.31 -20.30
CA ILE A 153 -3.27 3.08 -21.08
C ILE A 153 -4.26 3.30 -22.22
N GLN A 154 -3.88 2.88 -23.42
CA GLN A 154 -4.73 2.99 -24.62
C GLN A 154 -5.45 1.68 -24.90
N THR A 155 -4.81 0.55 -24.63
CA THR A 155 -5.34 -0.79 -24.80
C THR A 155 -4.44 -1.83 -24.13
N ILE A 156 -4.86 -3.10 -24.18
CA ILE A 156 -4.03 -4.28 -23.87
C ILE A 156 -3.49 -4.83 -25.18
N TRP A 157 -2.20 -5.10 -25.25
CA TRP A 157 -1.54 -5.60 -26.45
C TRP A 157 -2.24 -6.84 -27.01
N GLY A 158 -2.76 -6.72 -28.22
CA GLY A 158 -3.44 -7.81 -28.91
C GLY A 158 -4.84 -8.20 -28.36
N ASP A 159 -5.40 -7.43 -27.41
CA ASP A 159 -6.71 -7.77 -26.80
C ASP A 159 -7.50 -6.51 -26.35
N ASP A 160 -7.96 -5.76 -27.32
CA ASP A 160 -8.79 -4.57 -27.09
C ASP A 160 -10.11 -4.91 -26.38
N ALA A 161 -10.67 -6.07 -26.67
CA ALA A 161 -11.92 -6.52 -26.06
C ALA A 161 -11.75 -6.71 -24.54
N ARG A 162 -10.63 -7.27 -24.12
CA ARG A 162 -10.28 -7.40 -22.70
C ARG A 162 -10.07 -6.06 -22.03
N PHE A 163 -9.43 -5.11 -22.71
CA PHE A 163 -9.26 -3.75 -22.21
C PHE A 163 -10.61 -3.09 -21.90
N VAL A 164 -11.52 -3.09 -22.85
CA VAL A 164 -12.87 -2.52 -22.68
C VAL A 164 -13.62 -3.26 -21.57
N LYS A 165 -13.65 -4.57 -21.62
CA LYS A 165 -14.33 -5.41 -20.62
C LYS A 165 -13.79 -5.19 -19.21
N THR A 166 -12.47 -5.05 -19.05
CA THR A 166 -11.85 -4.90 -17.73
C THR A 166 -12.06 -3.51 -17.16
N TYR A 167 -11.77 -2.48 -17.93
CA TYR A 167 -11.66 -1.14 -17.36
C TYR A 167 -12.87 -0.24 -17.59
N TRP A 168 -13.74 -0.54 -18.58
CA TRP A 168 -14.79 0.39 -19.05
C TRP A 168 -16.20 -0.17 -18.97
N SER A 169 -16.38 -1.44 -18.60
CA SER A 169 -17.70 -2.08 -18.59
C SER A 169 -18.31 -2.29 -17.21
N LEU A 170 -17.64 -1.83 -16.15
CA LEU A 170 -18.09 -2.07 -14.78
C LEU A 170 -19.41 -1.35 -14.43
N PHE A 171 -19.58 -0.13 -14.95
CA PHE A 171 -20.79 0.66 -14.78
C PHE A 171 -21.41 0.96 -16.15
N ASN A 172 -22.72 1.18 -16.19
CA ASN A 172 -23.42 1.56 -17.42
C ASN A 172 -23.20 3.05 -17.77
N ARG A 173 -21.92 3.47 -17.75
CA ARG A 173 -21.46 4.83 -18.04
C ARG A 173 -19.97 4.83 -18.43
N GLN A 174 -19.53 5.91 -19.06
CA GLN A 174 -18.17 6.02 -19.61
C GLN A 174 -17.14 6.38 -18.53
N VAL A 175 -16.86 5.44 -17.64
CA VAL A 175 -15.86 5.61 -16.57
C VAL A 175 -14.82 4.49 -16.58
N TYR A 176 -13.58 4.89 -16.38
CA TYR A 176 -12.47 3.98 -16.17
C TYR A 176 -12.45 3.50 -14.72
N ALA A 177 -12.48 2.20 -14.49
CA ALA A 177 -12.42 1.60 -13.18
C ALA A 177 -10.97 1.42 -12.71
N THR A 178 -10.60 2.02 -11.59
CA THR A 178 -9.26 1.86 -11.01
C THR A 178 -9.12 0.58 -10.18
N PHE A 179 -10.23 -0.01 -9.78
CA PHE A 179 -10.29 -1.13 -8.83
C PHE A 179 -9.74 -0.79 -7.44
N ASP A 180 -9.81 0.48 -7.06
CA ASP A 180 -9.46 0.93 -5.73
C ASP A 180 -10.68 1.53 -5.03
N TRP A 181 -10.74 1.34 -3.71
CA TRP A 181 -11.69 2.01 -2.84
C TRP A 181 -11.14 3.34 -2.37
N GLY A 182 -12.01 4.31 -2.20
CA GLY A 182 -11.65 5.59 -1.61
C GLY A 182 -12.81 6.23 -0.85
N ILE A 183 -12.46 7.24 -0.10
CA ILE A 183 -13.37 8.23 0.45
C ILE A 183 -12.88 9.62 0.06
N ARG A 184 -13.80 10.60 0.07
CA ARG A 184 -13.47 12.01 -0.11
C ARG A 184 -14.03 12.80 1.07
N ASP A 185 -13.17 13.58 1.73
CA ASP A 185 -13.60 14.43 2.83
C ASP A 185 -14.31 15.72 2.37
N ALA A 186 -14.79 16.50 3.33
CA ALA A 186 -15.49 17.77 3.08
C ALA A 186 -14.61 18.85 2.43
N GLU A 187 -13.30 18.74 2.55
CA GLU A 187 -12.33 19.67 1.96
C GLU A 187 -11.81 19.21 0.60
N GLY A 188 -12.29 18.05 0.13
CA GLY A 188 -11.99 17.50 -1.19
C GLY A 188 -10.75 16.63 -1.26
N TYR A 189 -10.13 16.27 -0.13
CA TYR A 189 -9.03 15.32 -0.10
C TYR A 189 -9.55 13.89 -0.24
N TYR A 190 -8.82 13.09 -1.00
CA TYR A 190 -9.12 11.68 -1.16
C TYR A 190 -8.23 10.83 -0.26
N PHE A 191 -8.77 9.70 0.17
CA PHE A 191 -8.05 8.67 0.94
C PHE A 191 -8.27 7.34 0.25
N ILE A 192 -7.18 6.64 -0.08
CA ILE A 192 -7.23 5.36 -0.76
C ILE A 192 -7.28 4.25 0.28
N LEU A 193 -8.35 3.47 0.27
CA LEU A 193 -8.64 2.44 1.26
C LEU A 193 -8.12 1.04 0.87
N GLY A 194 -7.60 0.90 -0.36
CA GLY A 194 -7.09 -0.36 -0.88
C GLY A 194 -7.86 -0.85 -2.09
N ARG A 195 -7.53 -2.07 -2.55
CA ARG A 195 -8.09 -2.68 -3.76
C ARG A 195 -9.50 -3.20 -3.54
N THR A 196 -10.33 -3.12 -4.58
CA THR A 196 -11.68 -3.73 -4.57
C THR A 196 -11.63 -5.25 -4.64
N ASP A 197 -10.54 -5.81 -5.15
CA ASP A 197 -10.29 -7.24 -5.25
C ASP A 197 -9.53 -7.83 -4.02
N ASP A 198 -9.01 -6.96 -3.14
CA ASP A 198 -8.42 -7.33 -1.84
C ASP A 198 -9.45 -7.25 -0.70
N VAL A 199 -10.75 -7.42 -1.00
CA VAL A 199 -11.84 -7.43 -0.02
C VAL A 199 -12.11 -8.85 0.44
N ILE A 200 -12.26 -9.01 1.76
CA ILE A 200 -12.66 -10.26 2.39
C ILE A 200 -14.17 -10.18 2.69
N ASN A 201 -14.92 -11.18 2.26
CA ASN A 201 -16.35 -11.26 2.54
C ASN A 201 -16.59 -12.22 3.72
N ILE A 202 -16.70 -11.66 4.92
CA ILE A 202 -16.86 -12.41 6.17
C ILE A 202 -18.33 -12.32 6.61
N ALA A 203 -19.07 -13.42 6.47
CA ALA A 203 -20.48 -13.49 6.88
C ALA A 203 -21.35 -12.33 6.31
N GLY A 204 -21.09 -11.90 5.08
CA GLY A 204 -21.78 -10.81 4.41
C GLY A 204 -21.19 -9.41 4.64
N HIS A 205 -20.23 -9.27 5.54
CA HIS A 205 -19.49 -8.02 5.74
C HIS A 205 -18.29 -7.96 4.79
N ARG A 206 -18.17 -6.87 4.04
CA ARG A 206 -17.05 -6.62 3.11
C ARG A 206 -16.01 -5.74 3.79
N LEU A 207 -14.89 -6.34 4.16
CA LEU A 207 -13.76 -5.69 4.80
C LEU A 207 -12.55 -5.63 3.86
N GLY A 208 -11.92 -4.47 3.79
CA GLY A 208 -10.62 -4.35 3.13
C GLY A 208 -9.52 -5.02 3.96
N THR A 209 -8.64 -5.78 3.31
CA THR A 209 -7.47 -6.36 3.98
C THR A 209 -6.65 -5.28 4.70
N ARG A 210 -6.54 -4.10 4.08
CA ARG A 210 -5.80 -2.96 4.61
C ARG A 210 -6.35 -2.45 5.93
N GLU A 211 -7.66 -2.41 6.12
CA GLU A 211 -8.28 -1.96 7.35
C GLU A 211 -7.85 -2.83 8.55
N ILE A 212 -7.78 -4.15 8.31
CA ILE A 212 -7.28 -5.10 9.31
C ILE A 212 -5.76 -4.94 9.50
N GLU A 213 -5.00 -4.76 8.40
CA GLU A 213 -3.56 -4.54 8.44
C GLU A 213 -3.18 -3.29 9.23
N GLU A 214 -3.90 -2.19 9.05
CA GLU A 214 -3.70 -0.93 9.80
C GLU A 214 -3.92 -1.12 11.30
N SER A 215 -4.99 -1.82 11.67
CA SER A 215 -5.24 -2.18 13.07
C SER A 215 -4.09 -2.99 13.66
N ILE A 216 -3.67 -4.08 12.99
CA ILE A 216 -2.57 -4.95 13.44
C ILE A 216 -1.24 -4.19 13.50
N SER A 217 -0.97 -3.29 12.56
CA SER A 217 0.25 -2.48 12.53
C SER A 217 0.39 -1.55 13.72
N GLY A 218 -0.72 -1.23 14.39
CA GLY A 218 -0.74 -0.48 15.66
C GLY A 218 -0.20 -1.27 16.85
N TYR A 219 -0.05 -2.59 16.75
CA TYR A 219 0.51 -3.40 17.83
C TYR A 219 2.03 -3.19 17.96
N PRO A 220 2.57 -2.98 19.19
CA PRO A 220 3.95 -2.54 19.37
C PRO A 220 5.02 -3.42 18.74
N ASN A 221 4.84 -4.76 18.79
CA ASN A 221 5.81 -5.72 18.26
C ASN A 221 5.62 -6.07 16.77
N VAL A 222 4.69 -5.44 16.05
CA VAL A 222 4.50 -5.65 14.61
C VAL A 222 5.44 -4.76 13.82
N ALA A 223 6.31 -5.36 13.01
CA ALA A 223 7.16 -4.65 12.04
C ALA A 223 6.44 -4.51 10.69
N GLU A 224 5.79 -5.59 10.26
CA GLU A 224 5.04 -5.64 9.00
C GLU A 224 3.95 -6.70 9.07
N VAL A 225 2.87 -6.53 8.30
CA VAL A 225 1.75 -7.47 8.25
C VAL A 225 1.20 -7.61 6.84
N ALA A 226 0.74 -8.80 6.51
CA ALA A 226 -0.09 -9.07 5.34
C ALA A 226 -1.35 -9.83 5.78
N VAL A 227 -2.51 -9.33 5.36
CA VAL A 227 -3.81 -9.97 5.60
C VAL A 227 -4.35 -10.49 4.28
N VAL A 228 -4.88 -11.72 4.31
CA VAL A 228 -5.57 -12.33 3.17
C VAL A 228 -6.88 -12.97 3.62
N GLY A 229 -7.86 -13.00 2.72
CA GLY A 229 -9.10 -13.75 2.93
C GLY A 229 -8.92 -15.19 2.44
N ILE A 230 -9.25 -16.16 3.26
CA ILE A 230 -9.28 -17.57 2.88
C ILE A 230 -10.70 -18.12 2.97
N LYS A 231 -11.01 -19.15 2.20
CA LYS A 231 -12.34 -19.78 2.19
C LYS A 231 -12.66 -20.40 3.55
N ASP A 232 -13.87 -20.16 4.01
CA ASP A 232 -14.45 -20.75 5.22
C ASP A 232 -15.84 -21.30 4.92
N ALA A 233 -16.14 -22.50 5.44
CA ALA A 233 -17.38 -23.20 5.14
C ALA A 233 -18.63 -22.53 5.71
N LEU A 234 -18.50 -21.79 6.81
CA LEU A 234 -19.62 -21.14 7.51
C LEU A 234 -19.76 -19.67 7.18
N LYS A 235 -18.64 -18.96 7.11
CA LYS A 235 -18.60 -17.50 6.95
C LYS A 235 -18.35 -17.04 5.51
N GLY A 236 -18.17 -17.99 4.58
CA GLY A 236 -17.74 -17.73 3.20
C GLY A 236 -16.23 -17.48 3.11
N GLN A 237 -15.74 -16.48 3.83
CA GLN A 237 -14.31 -16.23 4.03
C GLN A 237 -14.02 -15.85 5.47
N VAL A 238 -12.76 -16.02 5.88
CA VAL A 238 -12.19 -15.48 7.11
C VAL A 238 -10.88 -14.78 6.79
N ALA A 239 -10.56 -13.75 7.57
CA ALA A 239 -9.26 -13.11 7.50
C ALA A 239 -8.21 -13.98 8.19
N VAL A 240 -7.00 -14.04 7.63
CA VAL A 240 -5.82 -14.55 8.30
C VAL A 240 -4.68 -13.56 8.11
N ALA A 241 -3.82 -13.43 9.11
CA ALA A 241 -2.73 -12.47 9.12
C ALA A 241 -1.37 -13.16 9.22
N PHE A 242 -0.40 -12.67 8.45
CA PHE A 242 1.00 -13.04 8.56
C PHE A 242 1.78 -11.82 9.04
N VAL A 243 2.47 -11.94 10.14
CA VAL A 243 3.13 -10.84 10.84
C VAL A 243 4.64 -11.05 10.89
N ILE A 244 5.41 -10.03 10.55
CA ILE A 244 6.82 -9.98 10.87
C ILE A 244 6.96 -9.25 12.22
N PRO A 245 7.41 -9.91 13.29
CA PRO A 245 7.61 -9.25 14.57
C PRO A 245 8.89 -8.39 14.55
N LYS A 246 8.93 -7.34 15.37
CA LYS A 246 10.15 -6.55 15.59
C LYS A 246 11.18 -7.30 16.41
N GLN A 247 10.72 -8.12 17.35
CA GLN A 247 11.57 -8.93 18.22
C GLN A 247 11.59 -10.37 17.71
N SER A 248 12.79 -10.92 17.55
CA SER A 248 12.99 -12.27 17.03
C SER A 248 12.53 -13.39 17.97
N ASP A 249 12.36 -13.09 19.24
CA ASP A 249 11.97 -14.07 20.26
C ASP A 249 10.60 -14.66 19.99
N THR A 250 9.67 -13.87 19.44
CA THR A 250 8.34 -14.33 19.02
C THR A 250 8.41 -15.46 17.96
N LEU A 251 9.45 -15.48 17.12
CA LEU A 251 9.65 -16.54 16.12
C LEU A 251 10.23 -17.82 16.73
N ALA A 252 10.91 -17.72 17.86
CA ALA A 252 11.60 -18.83 18.51
C ALA A 252 10.77 -19.51 19.61
N ASP A 253 9.81 -18.78 20.20
CA ASP A 253 9.00 -19.23 21.34
C ASP A 253 7.51 -19.31 20.97
N ARG A 254 6.98 -20.54 20.93
CA ARG A 254 5.57 -20.79 20.59
C ARG A 254 4.57 -20.24 21.62
N GLU A 255 4.96 -20.14 22.88
CA GLU A 255 4.08 -19.58 23.92
C GLU A 255 3.98 -18.07 23.77
N ALA A 256 5.11 -17.39 23.58
CA ALA A 256 5.16 -15.97 23.26
C ALA A 256 4.37 -15.63 21.98
N ALA A 257 4.50 -16.44 20.93
CA ALA A 257 3.75 -16.27 19.69
C ALA A 257 2.23 -16.36 19.89
N ARG A 258 1.76 -17.34 20.69
CA ARG A 258 0.33 -17.49 21.02
C ARG A 258 -0.24 -16.34 21.84
N ASP A 259 0.54 -15.79 22.74
CA ASP A 259 0.08 -14.66 23.56
C ASP A 259 0.03 -13.38 22.74
N GLU A 260 0.98 -13.16 21.85
CA GLU A 260 0.92 -12.06 20.88
C GLU A 260 -0.23 -12.21 19.88
N GLU A 261 -0.49 -13.42 19.37
CA GLU A 261 -1.65 -13.71 18.52
C GLU A 261 -2.95 -13.28 19.19
N LYS A 262 -3.17 -13.70 20.45
CA LYS A 262 -4.36 -13.30 21.23
C LYS A 262 -4.47 -11.80 21.42
N ALA A 263 -3.34 -11.15 21.73
CA ALA A 263 -3.29 -9.71 21.95
C ALA A 263 -3.62 -8.93 20.66
N ILE A 264 -3.07 -9.36 19.51
CA ILE A 264 -3.37 -8.79 18.20
C ILE A 264 -4.85 -9.00 17.84
N MET A 265 -5.39 -10.20 18.04
CA MET A 265 -6.80 -10.49 17.81
C MET A 265 -7.72 -9.61 18.67
N ALA A 266 -7.38 -9.39 19.94
CA ALA A 266 -8.12 -8.52 20.83
C ALA A 266 -8.05 -7.05 20.41
N LEU A 267 -6.90 -6.60 19.88
CA LEU A 267 -6.75 -5.25 19.33
C LEU A 267 -7.69 -5.04 18.15
N VAL A 268 -7.73 -5.97 17.21
CA VAL A 268 -8.62 -5.92 16.05
C VAL A 268 -10.09 -5.95 16.46
N ASP A 269 -10.45 -6.82 17.43
CA ASP A 269 -11.80 -6.87 17.99
C ASP A 269 -12.24 -5.52 18.56
N ASN A 270 -11.37 -4.81 19.25
CA ASN A 270 -11.67 -3.52 19.87
C ASN A 270 -11.79 -2.40 18.82
N GLN A 271 -11.03 -2.44 17.75
CA GLN A 271 -10.99 -1.36 16.75
C GLN A 271 -11.96 -1.56 15.60
N ILE A 272 -12.15 -2.80 15.14
CA ILE A 272 -12.94 -3.14 13.95
C ILE A 272 -14.20 -3.95 14.35
N GLY A 273 -14.09 -4.75 15.41
CA GLY A 273 -15.13 -5.67 15.86
C GLY A 273 -14.86 -7.13 15.45
N HIS A 274 -15.65 -8.06 16.02
CA HIS A 274 -15.47 -9.51 15.85
C HIS A 274 -15.45 -10.01 14.41
N PHE A 275 -16.11 -9.30 13.49
CA PHE A 275 -16.11 -9.68 12.08
C PHE A 275 -14.77 -9.40 11.39
N GLY A 276 -13.99 -8.42 11.89
CA GLY A 276 -12.66 -8.12 11.39
C GLY A 276 -11.54 -8.95 12.00
N ARG A 277 -11.82 -9.66 13.10
CA ARG A 277 -10.82 -10.44 13.82
C ARG A 277 -10.27 -11.57 12.94
N PRO A 278 -8.95 -11.66 12.71
CA PRO A 278 -8.35 -12.76 11.99
C PRO A 278 -8.65 -14.11 12.67
N ALA A 279 -8.86 -15.15 11.87
CA ALA A 279 -8.99 -16.52 12.38
C ALA A 279 -7.65 -17.03 12.93
N HIS A 280 -6.54 -16.60 12.33
CA HIS A 280 -5.17 -16.91 12.74
C HIS A 280 -4.26 -15.71 12.52
N VAL A 281 -3.24 -15.59 13.38
CA VAL A 281 -2.12 -14.67 13.22
C VAL A 281 -0.85 -15.50 13.28
N TRP A 282 -0.21 -15.70 12.13
CA TRP A 282 1.05 -16.42 12.05
C TRP A 282 2.23 -15.46 12.01
N PHE A 283 3.32 -15.85 12.66
CA PHE A 283 4.54 -15.07 12.67
C PHE A 283 5.56 -15.65 11.70
N VAL A 284 6.13 -14.79 10.86
CA VAL A 284 7.09 -15.15 9.82
C VAL A 284 8.26 -14.16 9.82
N SER A 285 9.42 -14.57 9.33
CA SER A 285 10.56 -13.65 9.22
C SER A 285 10.54 -12.83 7.93
N GLN A 286 9.77 -13.28 6.92
CA GLN A 286 9.67 -12.61 5.62
C GLN A 286 8.27 -12.78 5.04
N LEU A 287 7.80 -11.74 4.34
CA LEU A 287 6.57 -11.78 3.55
C LEU A 287 6.88 -11.82 2.05
N PRO A 288 6.13 -12.61 1.26
CA PRO A 288 6.30 -12.66 -0.19
C PRO A 288 6.06 -11.31 -0.86
N LYS A 289 7.08 -10.78 -1.52
CA LYS A 289 7.04 -9.50 -2.25
C LYS A 289 7.65 -9.63 -3.63
N THR A 290 7.28 -8.71 -4.50
CA THR A 290 8.02 -8.49 -5.75
C THR A 290 9.34 -7.78 -5.47
N ARG A 291 10.27 -7.80 -6.43
CA ARG A 291 11.54 -7.03 -6.36
C ARG A 291 11.33 -5.53 -6.16
N SER A 292 10.16 -5.00 -6.54
CA SER A 292 9.78 -3.61 -6.28
C SER A 292 9.15 -3.37 -4.91
N GLY A 293 9.04 -4.40 -4.05
CA GLY A 293 8.50 -4.33 -2.69
C GLY A 293 7.00 -4.53 -2.59
N LYS A 294 6.28 -4.76 -3.70
CA LYS A 294 4.82 -4.97 -3.69
C LYS A 294 4.46 -6.33 -3.06
N MET A 295 3.56 -6.32 -2.07
CA MET A 295 3.04 -7.53 -1.42
C MET A 295 2.29 -8.45 -2.38
N LEU A 296 2.62 -9.74 -2.38
CA LEU A 296 2.03 -10.77 -3.22
C LEU A 296 0.85 -11.46 -2.50
N ARG A 297 -0.20 -10.71 -2.14
CA ARG A 297 -1.36 -11.24 -1.37
C ARG A 297 -2.05 -12.41 -2.05
N ARG A 298 -2.22 -12.35 -3.38
CA ARG A 298 -2.84 -13.45 -4.15
C ARG A 298 -2.04 -14.75 -4.06
N THR A 299 -0.71 -14.64 -4.04
CA THR A 299 0.20 -15.78 -3.85
C THR A 299 0.08 -16.35 -2.44
N ILE A 300 0.05 -15.50 -1.41
CA ILE A 300 -0.17 -15.93 -0.03
C ILE A 300 -1.53 -16.64 0.10
N GLN A 301 -2.60 -16.05 -0.41
CA GLN A 301 -3.93 -16.64 -0.40
C GLN A 301 -3.97 -18.00 -1.10
N ALA A 302 -3.33 -18.11 -2.27
CA ALA A 302 -3.28 -19.37 -3.02
C ALA A 302 -2.58 -20.47 -2.22
N ILE A 303 -1.49 -20.15 -1.54
CA ILE A 303 -0.78 -21.09 -0.65
C ILE A 303 -1.69 -21.54 0.51
N CYS A 304 -2.36 -20.61 1.19
CA CYS A 304 -3.28 -20.91 2.29
C CYS A 304 -4.44 -21.83 1.84
N GLU A 305 -4.89 -21.70 0.60
CA GLU A 305 -5.98 -22.51 0.03
C GLU A 305 -5.48 -23.76 -0.70
N GLY A 306 -4.18 -24.09 -0.65
CA GLY A 306 -3.59 -25.25 -1.34
C GLY A 306 -3.68 -25.16 -2.87
N ARG A 307 -3.79 -23.94 -3.42
CA ARG A 307 -3.86 -23.68 -4.87
C ARG A 307 -2.48 -23.35 -5.44
N ASP A 308 -2.36 -23.44 -6.76
CA ASP A 308 -1.18 -22.97 -7.47
C ASP A 308 -0.99 -21.44 -7.21
N PRO A 309 0.18 -21.03 -6.71
CA PRO A 309 0.50 -19.61 -6.45
C PRO A 309 0.62 -18.76 -7.72
N GLY A 310 0.64 -19.36 -8.91
CA GLY A 310 0.72 -18.68 -10.19
C GLY A 310 2.13 -18.24 -10.58
N ASP A 311 2.23 -17.17 -11.37
CA ASP A 311 3.51 -16.64 -11.85
C ASP A 311 4.34 -16.01 -10.73
N LEU A 312 5.51 -16.58 -10.47
CA LEU A 312 6.47 -16.17 -9.42
C LEU A 312 7.72 -15.48 -9.99
N THR A 313 7.76 -15.16 -11.27
CA THR A 313 8.95 -14.59 -11.93
C THR A 313 9.39 -13.24 -11.33
N THR A 314 8.48 -12.52 -10.72
CA THR A 314 8.72 -11.20 -10.11
C THR A 314 9.04 -11.25 -8.62
N ILE A 315 9.00 -12.43 -8.00
CA ILE A 315 9.27 -12.55 -6.56
C ILE A 315 10.71 -12.18 -6.23
N ASP A 316 10.88 -11.48 -5.12
CA ASP A 316 12.20 -11.06 -4.64
C ASP A 316 12.96 -12.26 -4.04
N ASP A 317 12.38 -12.90 -3.03
CA ASP A 317 12.94 -14.08 -2.37
C ASP A 317 11.94 -15.23 -2.33
N PRO A 318 12.16 -16.33 -3.10
CA PRO A 318 11.32 -17.51 -3.06
C PRO A 318 11.25 -18.22 -1.71
N ALA A 319 12.23 -18.01 -0.81
CA ALA A 319 12.24 -18.61 0.52
C ALA A 319 11.07 -18.10 1.38
N SER A 320 10.58 -16.89 1.13
CA SER A 320 9.40 -16.33 1.78
C SER A 320 8.14 -17.18 1.60
N LEU A 321 7.99 -17.88 0.46
CA LEU A 321 6.87 -18.79 0.22
C LEU A 321 6.91 -20.03 1.10
N GLN A 322 8.11 -20.53 1.38
CA GLN A 322 8.29 -21.69 2.26
C GLN A 322 7.92 -21.33 3.70
N GLN A 323 8.23 -20.12 4.14
CA GLN A 323 7.85 -19.64 5.46
C GLN A 323 6.33 -19.55 5.64
N ILE A 324 5.60 -19.06 4.62
CA ILE A 324 4.13 -19.07 4.65
C ILE A 324 3.60 -20.50 4.80
N ARG A 325 4.14 -21.46 4.04
CA ARG A 325 3.73 -22.89 4.13
C ARG A 325 4.01 -23.49 5.50
N GLN A 326 5.20 -23.26 6.03
CA GLN A 326 5.58 -23.76 7.37
C GLN A 326 4.69 -23.19 8.46
N ALA A 327 4.40 -21.88 8.41
CA ALA A 327 3.55 -21.23 9.40
C ALA A 327 2.09 -21.76 9.40
N ILE A 328 1.59 -22.23 8.27
CA ILE A 328 0.23 -22.80 8.16
C ILE A 328 0.19 -24.25 8.67
N GLU A 329 1.29 -25.00 8.56
CA GLU A 329 1.40 -26.40 8.96
C GLU A 329 1.65 -26.57 10.47
N GLU A 330 2.12 -25.54 11.17
CA GLU A 330 2.38 -25.50 12.62
C GLU A 330 1.13 -25.24 13.47
#